data_79c52e6fb25258167a64183f3860807c
#
_entry.id   79c52e6fb25258167a64183f3860807c
#
_cell.length_a   1.000
_cell.length_b   1.000
_cell.length_c   1.000
_cell.angle_alpha   90.00
_cell.angle_beta   90.00
_cell.angle_gamma   90.00
#
_symmetry.space_group_name_H-M   'P 1'
#
loop_
_entity.id
_entity.type
_entity.pdbx_description
1 polymer ?
#
loop_
_entity_poly.entity_id
_entity_poly.type
_entity_poly.pdbx_seq_one_letter_code
_entity_poly.pdbx_strand_id
1 'polypeptide(L)'
;PTPSAPATALPPGFQRYRAPEGFSVALPEGFKRLDTDREGDAYRVVFGTEGGDRTLAVTYSEKAGPDPVAVWRDDVEPNLKQADAYDRIGAIRATTYQGREAADMEWTADVDGTRVHTLGRGLLLGGGRSFSLRWTTPDADWDDAANQQALRTFFKTFRPESG
;
A
#
# COMPACT_ATOMS: atom_id res chain seq x y z
N PRO A 1 -19.50 -7.22 28.27
CA PRO A 1 -18.97 -7.52 27.62
C PRO A 1 -18.81 -7.37 26.33
N THR A 2 -18.57 -7.17 25.79
CA THR A 2 -18.46 -7.13 24.80
C THR A 2 -17.82 -6.81 24.05
N PRO A 3 -17.73 -6.63 23.79
CA PRO A 3 -17.28 -6.30 23.02
C PRO A 3 -16.32 -6.14 22.25
N SER A 4 -15.59 -6.18 22.18
CA SER A 4 -14.59 -6.06 21.48
C SER A 4 -14.63 -6.50 20.15
N ALA A 5 -15.35 -7.21 19.79
CA ALA A 5 -15.40 -7.71 18.49
C ALA A 5 -15.37 -6.65 17.39
N PRO A 6 -16.03 -5.53 17.54
CA PRO A 6 -16.06 -4.58 16.43
C PRO A 6 -14.70 -4.14 15.96
N ALA A 7 -13.74 -4.08 16.86
CA ALA A 7 -12.44 -3.59 16.47
C ALA A 7 -11.71 -4.55 15.54
N THR A 8 -12.09 -5.84 15.57
CA THR A 8 -11.42 -6.80 14.72
C THR A 8 -12.32 -7.33 13.62
N ALA A 9 -13.55 -6.85 13.56
CA ALA A 9 -14.46 -7.33 12.52
C ALA A 9 -14.03 -6.83 11.15
N LEU A 10 -14.08 -7.70 10.17
CA LEU A 10 -13.74 -7.35 8.81
C LEU A 10 -15.00 -7.17 7.99
N PRO A 11 -14.99 -6.32 6.97
CA PRO A 11 -16.12 -6.23 6.07
C PRO A 11 -16.38 -7.58 5.40
N PRO A 12 -17.61 -7.85 4.98
CA PRO A 12 -17.88 -9.08 4.26
C PRO A 12 -16.98 -9.24 3.04
N GLY A 13 -16.51 -10.44 2.80
CA GLY A 13 -15.65 -10.72 1.67
C GLY A 13 -14.18 -10.44 1.89
N PHE A 14 -13.77 -10.08 3.10
CA PHE A 14 -12.36 -9.86 3.41
C PHE A 14 -11.88 -10.92 4.40
N GLN A 15 -10.63 -11.33 4.24
CA GLN A 15 -10.00 -12.27 5.15
C GLN A 15 -8.63 -11.75 5.56
N ARG A 16 -8.25 -11.96 6.81
CA ARG A 16 -6.94 -11.53 7.27
C ARG A 16 -5.86 -12.45 6.70
N TYR A 17 -4.86 -11.84 6.12
CA TYR A 17 -3.69 -12.54 5.59
C TYR A 17 -2.50 -12.20 6.47
N ARG A 18 -1.78 -13.22 6.94
CA ARG A 18 -0.55 -13.02 7.71
C ARG A 18 0.61 -13.44 6.84
N ALA A 19 1.49 -12.50 6.55
CA ALA A 19 2.63 -12.78 5.70
C ALA A 19 3.77 -13.37 6.51
N PRO A 20 4.46 -14.36 5.98
CA PRO A 20 5.61 -14.93 6.68
C PRO A 20 6.73 -13.91 6.87
N GLU A 21 6.73 -12.84 6.09
CA GLU A 21 7.73 -11.78 6.22
C GLU A 21 7.55 -10.94 7.47
N GLY A 22 6.36 -10.87 8.03
CA GLY A 22 6.17 -10.11 9.25
C GLY A 22 5.17 -8.96 9.16
N PHE A 23 4.11 -9.12 8.43
CA PHE A 23 3.01 -8.14 8.43
C PHE A 23 1.69 -8.87 8.23
N SER A 24 0.59 -8.18 8.49
CA SER A 24 -0.72 -8.73 8.18
C SER A 24 -1.60 -7.63 7.59
N VAL A 25 -2.57 -8.03 6.79
CA VAL A 25 -3.52 -7.12 6.17
C VAL A 25 -4.74 -7.94 5.76
N ALA A 26 -5.92 -7.33 5.77
CA ALA A 26 -7.11 -8.01 5.29
C ALA A 26 -7.20 -7.87 3.77
N LEU A 27 -7.42 -8.97 3.07
CA LEU A 27 -7.48 -8.98 1.61
C LEU A 27 -8.89 -9.38 1.15
N PRO A 28 -9.37 -8.80 0.05
CA PRO A 28 -10.65 -9.21 -0.52
C PRO A 28 -10.60 -10.66 -1.00
N GLU A 29 -11.77 -11.27 -1.04
CA GLU A 29 -11.88 -12.63 -1.55
C GLU A 29 -11.30 -12.71 -2.96
N GLY A 30 -10.55 -13.76 -3.24
CA GLY A 30 -9.90 -13.92 -4.52
C GLY A 30 -8.52 -13.31 -4.64
N PHE A 31 -8.14 -12.44 -3.71
CA PHE A 31 -6.80 -11.89 -3.73
C PHE A 31 -5.81 -12.91 -3.19
N LYS A 32 -4.67 -12.99 -3.84
CA LYS A 32 -3.58 -13.85 -3.41
C LYS A 32 -2.26 -13.19 -3.75
N ARG A 33 -1.19 -13.76 -3.26
CA ARG A 33 0.14 -13.26 -3.57
C ARG A 33 0.44 -13.57 -5.04
N LEU A 34 0.71 -12.54 -5.82
CA LEU A 34 1.01 -12.69 -7.24
C LEU A 34 2.50 -12.67 -7.51
N ASP A 35 3.26 -11.91 -6.72
CA ASP A 35 4.67 -11.74 -6.95
C ASP A 35 5.37 -11.36 -5.66
N THR A 36 6.61 -11.80 -5.50
CA THR A 36 7.44 -11.45 -4.36
C THR A 36 8.84 -11.18 -4.85
N ASP A 37 9.39 -10.04 -4.45
CA ASP A 37 10.73 -9.65 -4.84
C ASP A 37 11.50 -9.37 -3.56
N ARG A 38 12.67 -9.95 -3.41
CA ARG A 38 13.48 -9.76 -2.21
C ARG A 38 14.86 -9.30 -2.58
N GLU A 39 15.40 -8.42 -1.72
CA GLU A 39 16.76 -7.99 -1.90
C GLU A 39 17.31 -7.85 -0.50
N GLY A 40 18.00 -8.85 -0.01
CA GLY A 40 18.44 -8.86 1.39
C GLY A 40 17.24 -8.97 2.31
N ASP A 41 17.14 -8.08 3.29
CA ASP A 41 15.99 -8.05 4.19
C ASP A 41 14.85 -7.20 3.65
N ALA A 42 15.08 -6.43 2.60
CA ALA A 42 14.02 -5.67 1.97
C ALA A 42 13.19 -6.56 1.04
N TYR A 43 11.92 -6.23 0.88
CA TYR A 43 11.06 -7.03 0.00
C TYR A 43 9.88 -6.22 -0.50
N ARG A 44 9.26 -6.71 -1.57
CA ARG A 44 8.04 -6.16 -2.11
C ARG A 44 7.14 -7.34 -2.47
N VAL A 45 5.94 -7.32 -1.95
CA VAL A 45 4.94 -8.37 -2.21
C VAL A 45 3.76 -7.73 -2.89
N VAL A 46 3.29 -8.31 -3.98
CA VAL A 46 2.14 -7.80 -4.72
C VAL A 46 1.00 -8.79 -4.58
N PHE A 47 -0.17 -8.30 -4.21
CA PHE A 47 -1.39 -9.08 -4.06
C PHE A 47 -2.43 -8.64 -5.10
N GLY A 48 -3.23 -9.56 -5.54
CA GLY A 48 -4.32 -9.27 -6.47
C GLY A 48 -4.98 -10.56 -6.89
N THR A 49 -5.88 -10.46 -7.90
CA THR A 49 -6.47 -11.65 -8.50
C THR A 49 -5.67 -11.99 -9.75
N GLU A 50 -5.60 -13.29 -10.06
CA GLU A 50 -4.87 -13.70 -11.23
C GLU A 50 -5.49 -13.10 -12.47
N GLY A 51 -4.73 -12.42 -13.29
CA GLY A 51 -5.26 -11.75 -14.46
C GLY A 51 -6.04 -10.48 -14.19
N GLY A 52 -6.12 -10.07 -12.92
CA GLY A 52 -6.87 -8.87 -12.57
C GLY A 52 -6.05 -7.60 -12.79
N ASP A 53 -6.75 -6.47 -12.68
CA ASP A 53 -6.14 -5.17 -12.94
C ASP A 53 -6.03 -4.30 -11.69
N ARG A 54 -6.27 -4.88 -10.50
CA ARG A 54 -6.13 -4.15 -9.24
C ARG A 54 -5.08 -4.85 -8.40
N THR A 55 -4.17 -4.09 -7.82
CA THR A 55 -3.10 -4.69 -7.02
C THR A 55 -2.85 -3.89 -5.75
N LEU A 56 -2.49 -4.60 -4.70
CA LEU A 56 -1.95 -4.01 -3.49
C LEU A 56 -0.51 -4.45 -3.37
N ALA A 57 0.42 -3.50 -3.31
CA ALA A 57 1.82 -3.80 -3.12
C ALA A 57 2.24 -3.38 -1.71
N VAL A 58 2.93 -4.26 -1.01
CA VAL A 58 3.48 -3.99 0.32
C VAL A 58 5.00 -4.07 0.18
N THR A 59 5.67 -2.98 0.51
CA THR A 59 7.12 -2.90 0.39
C THR A 59 7.73 -2.62 1.76
N TYR A 60 8.76 -3.37 2.09
CA TYR A 60 9.53 -3.16 3.31
C TYR A 60 10.95 -2.74 2.93
N SER A 61 11.47 -1.73 3.62
CA SER A 61 12.82 -1.23 3.37
C SER A 61 13.53 -0.98 4.68
N GLU A 62 14.85 -1.09 4.67
CA GLU A 62 15.68 -0.77 5.82
C GLU A 62 16.58 0.42 5.57
N LYS A 63 16.35 1.12 4.47
CA LYS A 63 17.18 2.27 4.10
C LYS A 63 16.38 3.56 4.01
N ALA A 64 15.24 3.64 4.68
CA ALA A 64 14.42 4.84 4.62
C ALA A 64 15.04 5.93 5.49
N GLY A 65 14.98 7.15 5.01
CA GLY A 65 15.38 8.30 5.80
C GLY A 65 14.35 8.63 6.87
N PRO A 66 14.61 9.64 7.68
CA PRO A 66 13.74 9.94 8.83
C PRO A 66 12.51 10.77 8.50
N ASP A 67 12.32 11.19 7.27
CA ASP A 67 11.19 12.02 6.86
C ASP A 67 10.37 11.28 5.81
N PRO A 68 9.15 10.85 6.12
CA PRO A 68 8.38 10.06 5.15
C PRO A 68 7.98 10.86 3.90
N VAL A 69 7.83 12.17 4.00
CA VAL A 69 7.56 12.99 2.82
C VAL A 69 8.80 12.98 1.90
N ALA A 70 9.98 13.12 2.50
CA ALA A 70 11.21 13.12 1.71
C ALA A 70 11.46 11.76 1.05
N VAL A 71 11.07 10.67 1.69
CA VAL A 71 11.20 9.34 1.08
C VAL A 71 10.40 9.28 -0.22
N TRP A 72 9.16 9.75 -0.19
CA TRP A 72 8.35 9.77 -1.41
C TRP A 72 8.93 10.72 -2.45
N ARG A 73 9.32 11.92 -2.04
CA ARG A 73 9.77 12.94 -2.96
C ARG A 73 11.13 12.63 -3.58
N ASP A 74 12.05 12.12 -2.78
CA ASP A 74 13.44 12.00 -3.21
C ASP A 74 13.82 10.57 -3.62
N ASP A 75 13.20 9.55 -3.00
CA ASP A 75 13.59 8.16 -3.24
C ASP A 75 12.62 7.44 -4.17
N VAL A 76 11.37 7.85 -4.24
CA VAL A 76 10.36 7.13 -5.01
C VAL A 76 9.93 7.90 -6.25
N GLU A 77 9.54 9.16 -6.10
CA GLU A 77 8.99 9.93 -7.22
C GLU A 77 9.94 10.01 -8.43
N PRO A 78 11.26 10.16 -8.25
CA PRO A 78 12.12 10.21 -9.44
C PRO A 78 12.02 8.96 -10.31
N ASN A 79 11.79 7.78 -9.70
CA ASN A 79 11.60 6.57 -10.48
C ASN A 79 10.22 6.53 -11.12
N LEU A 80 9.20 7.05 -10.44
CA LEU A 80 7.85 7.08 -10.99
C LEU A 80 7.75 8.01 -12.19
N LYS A 81 8.56 9.08 -12.22
CA LYS A 81 8.53 10.02 -13.34
C LYS A 81 9.01 9.39 -14.64
N GLN A 82 9.61 8.20 -14.56
CA GLN A 82 10.02 7.51 -15.77
C GLN A 82 8.86 6.75 -16.40
N ALA A 83 7.74 6.63 -15.71
CA ALA A 83 6.56 5.98 -16.27
C ALA A 83 5.88 6.89 -17.26
N ASP A 84 5.21 6.29 -18.25
CA ASP A 84 4.52 7.07 -19.26
C ASP A 84 3.39 7.87 -18.64
N ALA A 85 3.31 9.12 -19.00
CA ALA A 85 2.24 10.03 -18.57
C ALA A 85 2.07 10.09 -17.05
N TYR A 86 3.18 10.01 -16.31
CA TYR A 86 3.13 10.14 -14.86
C TYR A 86 2.59 11.52 -14.47
N ASP A 87 1.63 11.53 -13.53
CA ASP A 87 1.06 12.77 -13.07
C ASP A 87 0.70 12.62 -11.59
N ARG A 88 1.35 13.42 -10.74
CA ARG A 88 1.04 13.38 -9.32
C ARG A 88 -0.23 14.18 -9.03
N ILE A 89 -1.09 13.65 -8.21
CA ILE A 89 -2.33 14.30 -7.83
C ILE A 89 -2.12 14.99 -6.50
N GLY A 90 -2.02 16.30 -6.52
CA GLY A 90 -1.84 17.08 -5.29
C GLY A 90 -0.44 16.94 -4.71
N ALA A 91 -0.29 17.34 -3.46
CA ALA A 91 1.00 17.31 -2.79
C ALA A 91 1.21 16.00 -2.06
N ILE A 92 2.46 15.66 -1.82
CA ILE A 92 2.79 14.57 -0.88
C ILE A 92 2.45 15.10 0.51
N ARG A 93 1.66 14.34 1.29
CA ARG A 93 1.15 14.85 2.54
C ARG A 93 1.63 14.06 3.73
N ALA A 94 2.21 14.72 4.69
CA ALA A 94 2.58 14.11 5.96
C ALA A 94 1.32 13.77 6.75
N THR A 95 1.33 12.64 7.42
CA THR A 95 0.22 12.21 8.26
C THR A 95 0.74 11.33 9.40
N THR A 96 -0.14 10.93 10.28
CA THR A 96 0.17 9.96 11.31
C THR A 96 -0.65 8.71 11.02
N TYR A 97 0.00 7.55 11.11
CA TYR A 97 -0.67 6.30 10.83
C TYR A 97 -0.28 5.31 11.92
N GLN A 98 -1.27 4.88 12.69
CA GLN A 98 -1.05 3.95 13.80
C GLN A 98 0.02 4.46 14.77
N GLY A 99 -0.02 5.77 15.03
CA GLY A 99 0.94 6.39 15.95
C GLY A 99 2.33 6.62 15.39
N ARG A 100 2.53 6.36 14.08
CA ARG A 100 3.84 6.51 13.45
C ARG A 100 3.82 7.62 12.41
N GLU A 101 4.97 8.20 12.16
CA GLU A 101 5.08 9.20 11.11
C GLU A 101 4.88 8.51 9.75
N ALA A 102 4.09 9.11 8.92
CA ALA A 102 3.73 8.56 7.62
C ALA A 102 3.52 9.67 6.61
N ALA A 103 3.43 9.32 5.36
CA ALA A 103 3.09 10.27 4.30
C ALA A 103 2.37 9.55 3.18
N ASP A 104 1.47 10.28 2.53
CA ASP A 104 0.67 9.76 1.42
C ASP A 104 1.05 10.46 0.14
N MET A 105 1.05 9.72 -0.95
CA MET A 105 1.26 10.25 -2.29
C MET A 105 0.31 9.55 -3.25
N GLU A 106 -0.31 10.34 -4.13
CA GLU A 106 -1.29 9.82 -5.07
C GLU A 106 -0.88 10.23 -6.48
N TRP A 107 -1.04 9.33 -7.44
CA TRP A 107 -0.63 9.63 -8.82
C TRP A 107 -1.36 8.75 -9.83
N THR A 108 -1.27 9.17 -11.10
CA THR A 108 -1.72 8.34 -12.23
C THR A 108 -0.56 8.18 -13.19
N ALA A 109 -0.60 7.13 -13.99
CA ALA A 109 0.38 6.86 -15.03
C ALA A 109 -0.23 5.89 -16.03
N ASP A 110 0.41 5.74 -17.18
CA ASP A 110 -0.04 4.77 -18.16
C ASP A 110 0.84 3.54 -18.06
N VAL A 111 0.22 2.36 -17.95
CA VAL A 111 0.91 1.09 -17.86
C VAL A 111 0.28 0.16 -18.89
N ASP A 112 1.07 -0.28 -19.86
CA ASP A 112 0.61 -1.19 -20.91
C ASP A 112 -0.67 -0.71 -21.59
N GLY A 113 -0.73 0.58 -21.84
CA GLY A 113 -1.88 1.17 -22.55
C GLY A 113 -3.08 1.48 -21.68
N THR A 114 -3.01 1.25 -20.38
CA THR A 114 -4.10 1.54 -19.47
C THR A 114 -3.66 2.62 -18.49
N ARG A 115 -4.52 3.62 -18.27
CA ARG A 115 -4.23 4.62 -17.26
C ARG A 115 -4.59 4.05 -15.91
N VAL A 116 -3.63 4.04 -15.00
CA VAL A 116 -3.84 3.51 -13.66
C VAL A 116 -3.71 4.62 -12.61
N HIS A 117 -4.36 4.44 -11.48
CA HIS A 117 -4.41 5.39 -10.39
C HIS A 117 -3.88 4.67 -9.15
N THR A 118 -2.96 5.29 -8.45
CA THR A 118 -2.35 4.68 -7.25
C THR A 118 -2.38 5.66 -6.09
N LEU A 119 -2.69 5.15 -4.92
CA LEU A 119 -2.48 5.88 -3.67
C LEU A 119 -1.53 5.06 -2.83
N GLY A 120 -0.45 5.67 -2.39
CA GLY A 120 0.53 5.02 -1.54
C GLY A 120 0.63 5.70 -0.20
N ARG A 121 0.81 4.91 0.85
CA ARG A 121 1.08 5.39 2.19
C ARG A 121 2.36 4.74 2.68
N GLY A 122 3.35 5.55 3.01
CA GLY A 122 4.59 5.06 3.60
C GLY A 122 4.60 5.39 5.08
N LEU A 123 5.09 4.48 5.91
CA LEU A 123 5.19 4.71 7.35
C LEU A 123 6.58 4.31 7.83
N LEU A 124 7.08 5.02 8.83
CA LEU A 124 8.39 4.75 9.38
C LEU A 124 8.28 3.96 10.66
N LEU A 125 9.13 2.94 10.78
CA LEU A 125 9.20 2.12 11.99
C LEU A 125 10.35 2.54 12.89
N GLY A 126 11.25 3.39 12.38
CA GLY A 126 12.45 3.79 13.11
C GLY A 126 13.66 3.00 12.67
N GLY A 127 14.85 3.58 12.83
CA GLY A 127 16.08 2.92 12.47
C GLY A 127 16.25 2.63 11.00
N GLY A 128 15.62 3.39 10.15
CA GLY A 128 15.68 3.17 8.69
C GLY A 128 14.65 2.18 8.18
N ARG A 129 13.90 1.53 9.05
CA ARG A 129 12.89 0.56 8.64
C ARG A 129 11.60 1.27 8.27
N SER A 130 10.97 0.84 7.19
CA SER A 130 9.72 1.44 6.73
C SER A 130 8.89 0.43 5.98
N PHE A 131 7.57 0.67 5.95
CA PHE A 131 6.67 -0.06 5.07
C PHE A 131 5.98 0.94 4.17
N SER A 132 5.60 0.51 2.97
CA SER A 132 4.68 1.28 2.15
C SER A 132 3.62 0.37 1.59
N LEU A 133 2.43 0.92 1.47
CA LEU A 133 1.28 0.25 0.88
C LEU A 133 0.89 1.04 -0.36
N ARG A 134 0.72 0.37 -1.51
CA ARG A 134 0.29 1.03 -2.73
C ARG A 134 -0.90 0.27 -3.30
N TRP A 135 -2.03 0.95 -3.38
CA TRP A 135 -3.24 0.41 -3.99
C TRP A 135 -3.40 1.00 -5.38
N THR A 136 -3.47 0.15 -6.38
CA THR A 136 -3.54 0.57 -7.78
C THR A 136 -4.75 -0.05 -8.45
N THR A 137 -5.53 0.77 -9.15
CA THR A 137 -6.66 0.32 -9.97
C THR A 137 -6.60 1.05 -11.32
N PRO A 138 -7.33 0.59 -12.33
CA PRO A 138 -7.53 1.43 -13.51
C PRO A 138 -8.14 2.76 -13.07
N ASP A 139 -7.70 3.85 -13.68
CA ASP A 139 -8.17 5.18 -13.28
C ASP A 139 -9.69 5.29 -13.44
N ALA A 140 -10.26 4.68 -14.47
CA ALA A 140 -11.70 4.72 -14.68
C ALA A 140 -12.48 4.05 -13.55
N ASP A 141 -11.87 3.14 -12.80
CA ASP A 141 -12.55 2.41 -11.75
C ASP A 141 -12.14 2.90 -10.35
N TRP A 142 -11.32 3.93 -10.26
CA TRP A 142 -10.79 4.38 -8.96
C TRP A 142 -11.90 4.71 -7.97
N ASP A 143 -12.99 5.36 -8.44
CA ASP A 143 -14.04 5.78 -7.54
C ASP A 143 -15.13 4.71 -7.31
N ASP A 144 -14.97 3.52 -7.85
CA ASP A 144 -15.93 2.46 -7.61
C ASP A 144 -16.00 2.16 -6.12
N ALA A 145 -17.19 1.95 -5.60
CA ALA A 145 -17.39 1.74 -4.17
C ALA A 145 -16.55 0.57 -3.63
N ALA A 146 -16.46 -0.51 -4.40
CA ALA A 146 -15.67 -1.67 -3.96
C ALA A 146 -14.20 -1.34 -3.88
N ASN A 147 -13.67 -0.52 -4.80
CA ASN A 147 -12.26 -0.15 -4.79
C ASN A 147 -11.95 0.81 -3.63
N GLN A 148 -12.86 1.72 -3.34
CA GLN A 148 -12.69 2.62 -2.21
C GLN A 148 -12.80 1.88 -0.88
N GLN A 149 -13.69 0.90 -0.80
CA GLN A 149 -13.80 0.08 0.39
C GLN A 149 -12.53 -0.74 0.61
N ALA A 150 -11.97 -1.30 -0.46
CA ALA A 150 -10.73 -2.06 -0.37
C ALA A 150 -9.60 -1.18 0.17
N LEU A 151 -9.46 0.03 -0.36
CA LEU A 151 -8.42 0.94 0.09
C LEU A 151 -8.55 1.23 1.59
N ARG A 152 -9.75 1.58 2.03
CA ARG A 152 -9.98 1.87 3.45
C ARG A 152 -9.68 0.65 4.31
N THR A 153 -10.04 -0.54 3.85
CA THR A 153 -9.83 -1.77 4.60
C THR A 153 -8.34 -2.09 4.72
N PHE A 154 -7.58 -1.93 3.64
CA PHE A 154 -6.14 -2.16 3.69
C PHE A 154 -5.49 -1.23 4.71
N PHE A 155 -5.81 0.05 4.66
CA PHE A 155 -5.18 1.02 5.55
C PHE A 155 -5.63 0.84 7.01
N LYS A 156 -6.83 0.33 7.21
CA LYS A 156 -7.33 0.10 8.56
C LYS A 156 -6.77 -1.18 9.17
N THR A 157 -6.49 -2.19 8.35
CA THR A 157 -6.15 -3.52 8.87
C THR A 157 -4.68 -3.86 8.79
N PHE A 158 -3.90 -3.12 8.02
CA PHE A 158 -2.47 -3.41 7.90
C PHE A 158 -1.79 -3.30 9.27
N ARG A 159 -0.96 -4.26 9.59
CA ARG A 159 -0.16 -4.26 10.83
C ARG A 159 1.24 -4.76 10.53
N PRO A 160 2.25 -3.95 10.83
CA PRO A 160 3.62 -4.46 10.78
C PRO A 160 3.82 -5.29 12.04
N GLU A 161 4.24 -6.52 11.82
CA GLU A 161 4.38 -7.33 12.98
C GLU A 161 5.78 -7.40 13.37
N SER A 162 6.41 -6.44 13.68
CA SER A 162 7.62 -6.54 13.89
C SER A 162 8.03 -6.57 14.96
N GLY A 163 8.05 -6.98 15.35
CA GLY A 163 8.65 -7.01 16.47
C GLY A 163 9.68 -6.21 16.87
#